data_902765db47cda0ff37d4f09492466387
#
_entry.id   902765db47cda0ff37d4f09492466387
#
_cell.length_a   1.000
_cell.length_b   1.000
_cell.length_c   1.000
_cell.angle_alpha   90.00
_cell.angle_beta   90.00
_cell.angle_gamma   90.00
#
_symmetry.space_group_name_H-M   'P 1'
#
loop_
_entity.id
_entity.type
_entity.pdbx_description
1 polymer ?
#
loop_
_entity_poly.entity_id
_entity_poly.type
_entity_poly.pdbx_seq_one_letter_code
_entity_poly.pdbx_strand_id
1 'polypeptide(L)'
;MSDFATNLDESIFSNNNIAQNILPYYDLKYADVNMVKFKDTEKQRAVYKVDGKHGSYCLKKVYFAEDELLYVYSALEWLHRHNINVPNLLPTINKGRYVKYDDMLFILTPWINGVKCDFDNLNHVISSAVKLAEIHKSSFNFIPIKGSANRVGFDNIYVSTSKHFEQLLQTSNLAFQCKDKFSREFLEKFDKNLELAKLSLEVSSLIDEKELSKSLCHGDYVNKNIIFEEDDSTWIIDFDKCKYDYCAHDLSYFLRRLLKRDNTKWDLELATSIIKAYNSNNHLSPSDLKYIVSYICFPQKYWKISRDYYK
;
A
#
# COMPACT_ATOMS: atom_id res chain seq x y z
N MET A 1 6.25 30.75 3.42
CA MET A 1 5.39 30.15 2.38
C MET A 1 5.67 30.66 0.97
N SER A 2 6.38 31.77 0.77
CA SER A 2 6.71 32.36 -0.53
C SER A 2 7.96 31.76 -1.21
N ASP A 3 8.92 31.21 -0.48
CA ASP A 3 10.18 30.70 -1.04
C ASP A 3 10.06 29.29 -1.66
N PHE A 4 9.01 28.53 -1.34
CA PHE A 4 8.75 27.20 -1.91
C PHE A 4 8.09 27.27 -3.30
N ALA A 5 7.28 28.28 -3.57
CA ALA A 5 6.59 28.42 -4.85
C ALA A 5 7.53 28.86 -5.98
N THR A 6 8.47 29.78 -5.68
CA THR A 6 9.44 30.29 -6.65
C THR A 6 10.47 29.25 -7.09
N ASN A 7 10.82 28.29 -6.23
CA ASN A 7 11.77 27.21 -6.58
C ASN A 7 11.14 26.09 -7.44
N LEU A 8 9.81 25.94 -7.47
CA LEU A 8 9.14 24.90 -8.25
C LEU A 8 8.95 25.30 -9.72
N ASP A 9 8.76 26.58 -10.05
CA ASP A 9 8.56 27.03 -11.42
C ASP A 9 9.82 26.92 -12.29
N GLU A 10 11.02 26.95 -11.70
CA GLU A 10 12.29 26.71 -12.38
C GLU A 10 12.80 25.26 -12.24
N SER A 11 12.08 24.43 -11.48
CA SER A 11 12.52 23.05 -11.20
C SER A 11 12.22 22.12 -12.37
N ILE A 12 12.96 21.00 -12.41
CA ILE A 12 12.72 19.88 -13.33
C ILE A 12 11.30 19.28 -13.19
N PHE A 13 10.63 19.53 -12.06
CA PHE A 13 9.27 19.10 -11.75
C PHE A 13 8.21 20.15 -12.10
N SER A 14 8.56 21.30 -12.65
CA SER A 14 7.57 22.32 -13.03
C SER A 14 6.62 21.79 -14.11
N ASN A 15 5.36 22.25 -14.07
CA ASN A 15 4.37 21.88 -15.08
C ASN A 15 4.88 22.18 -16.49
N ASN A 16 5.58 23.29 -16.68
CA ASN A 16 6.13 23.70 -17.97
C ASN A 16 7.22 22.72 -18.46
N ASN A 17 8.15 22.34 -17.57
CA ASN A 17 9.19 21.37 -17.92
C ASN A 17 8.60 20.01 -18.29
N ILE A 18 7.59 19.53 -17.54
CA ILE A 18 6.89 18.29 -17.83
C ILE A 18 6.19 18.36 -19.21
N ALA A 19 5.49 19.47 -19.49
CA ALA A 19 4.81 19.67 -20.77
C ALA A 19 5.76 19.67 -21.95
N GLN A 20 6.93 20.30 -21.80
CA GLN A 20 7.91 20.45 -22.89
C GLN A 20 8.77 19.20 -23.10
N ASN A 21 9.17 18.50 -22.04
CA ASN A 21 10.21 17.49 -22.09
C ASN A 21 9.71 16.05 -21.87
N ILE A 22 8.52 15.84 -21.29
CA ILE A 22 7.99 14.51 -20.99
C ILE A 22 6.77 14.18 -21.85
N LEU A 23 5.78 15.06 -21.90
CA LEU A 23 4.53 14.80 -22.58
C LEU A 23 4.66 14.57 -24.10
N PRO A 24 5.62 15.16 -24.83
CA PRO A 24 5.83 14.85 -26.25
C PRO A 24 6.12 13.38 -26.54
N TYR A 25 6.71 12.65 -25.60
CA TYR A 25 6.93 11.19 -25.75
C TYR A 25 5.64 10.37 -25.72
N TYR A 26 4.52 10.96 -25.28
CA TYR A 26 3.20 10.32 -25.24
C TYR A 26 2.20 10.93 -26.22
N ASP A 27 2.68 11.77 -27.18
CA ASP A 27 1.83 12.53 -28.10
C ASP A 27 0.84 13.48 -27.40
N LEU A 28 1.24 14.01 -26.23
CA LEU A 28 0.45 14.91 -25.40
C LEU A 28 1.05 16.33 -25.29
N LYS A 29 1.72 16.78 -26.35
CA LYS A 29 2.44 18.08 -26.39
C LYS A 29 1.59 19.29 -25.99
N TYR A 30 0.27 19.26 -26.24
CA TYR A 30 -0.65 20.37 -26.01
C TYR A 30 -1.62 20.10 -24.84
N ALA A 31 -1.35 19.12 -24.02
CA ALA A 31 -2.18 18.80 -22.87
C ALA A 31 -1.92 19.75 -21.71
N ASP A 32 -2.95 20.05 -20.93
CA ASP A 32 -2.83 20.80 -19.69
C ASP A 32 -2.23 19.92 -18.61
N VAL A 33 -1.25 20.44 -17.87
CA VAL A 33 -0.53 19.72 -16.83
C VAL A 33 -0.76 20.40 -15.49
N ASN A 34 -1.25 19.64 -14.51
CA ASN A 34 -1.48 20.12 -13.16
C ASN A 34 -0.81 19.19 -12.15
N MET A 35 0.14 19.70 -11.36
CA MET A 35 0.75 18.95 -10.29
C MET A 35 -0.27 18.67 -9.19
N VAL A 36 -0.56 17.39 -8.93
CA VAL A 36 -1.50 16.94 -7.90
C VAL A 36 -0.79 16.68 -6.58
N LYS A 37 0.45 16.20 -6.66
CA LYS A 37 1.21 15.83 -5.47
C LYS A 37 2.71 15.93 -5.73
N PHE A 38 3.40 16.56 -4.78
CA PHE A 38 4.86 16.56 -4.72
C PHE A 38 5.32 16.16 -3.32
N LYS A 39 6.36 15.36 -3.24
CA LYS A 39 7.07 15.03 -1.99
C LYS A 39 8.55 15.20 -2.22
N ASP A 40 9.09 16.21 -1.58
CA ASP A 40 10.53 16.45 -1.53
C ASP A 40 11.15 15.61 -0.41
N THR A 41 11.54 14.42 -0.74
CA THR A 41 12.28 13.47 0.10
C THR A 41 13.44 12.95 -0.73
N GLU A 42 14.41 12.24 -0.15
CA GLU A 42 15.51 11.58 -0.90
C GLU A 42 15.01 10.79 -2.13
N LYS A 43 13.77 10.31 -2.07
CA LYS A 43 13.10 9.57 -3.15
C LYS A 43 12.04 10.42 -3.86
N GLN A 44 12.31 11.66 -4.19
CA GLN A 44 11.36 12.61 -4.78
C GLN A 44 10.22 11.97 -5.59
N ARG A 45 8.97 12.30 -5.26
CA ARG A 45 7.77 11.78 -5.93
C ARG A 45 6.95 12.92 -6.46
N ALA A 46 6.60 12.86 -7.72
CA ALA A 46 5.70 13.81 -8.34
C ALA A 46 4.57 13.07 -9.06
N VAL A 47 3.36 13.59 -8.95
CA VAL A 47 2.16 13.09 -9.63
C VAL A 47 1.45 14.28 -10.26
N TYR A 48 1.14 14.16 -11.54
CA TYR A 48 0.46 15.18 -12.33
C TYR A 48 -0.83 14.61 -12.89
N LYS A 49 -1.88 15.43 -12.94
CA LYS A 49 -3.02 15.22 -13.81
C LYS A 49 -2.72 15.90 -15.14
N VAL A 50 -2.91 15.17 -16.21
CA VAL A 50 -2.67 15.63 -17.58
C VAL A 50 -3.99 15.54 -18.33
N ASP A 51 -4.54 16.69 -18.71
CA ASP A 51 -5.81 16.76 -19.43
C ASP A 51 -5.54 16.97 -20.92
N GLY A 52 -5.67 15.90 -21.70
CA GLY A 52 -5.45 15.87 -23.14
C GLY A 52 -6.75 15.83 -23.95
N LYS A 53 -6.63 15.92 -25.28
CA LYS A 53 -7.79 15.91 -26.19
C LYS A 53 -8.68 14.66 -26.08
N HIS A 54 -8.09 13.53 -25.74
CA HIS A 54 -8.77 12.23 -25.72
C HIS A 54 -9.06 11.71 -24.30
N GLY A 55 -8.84 12.52 -23.28
CA GLY A 55 -9.09 12.15 -21.88
C GLY A 55 -8.04 12.67 -20.91
N SER A 56 -8.23 12.33 -19.67
CA SER A 56 -7.31 12.68 -18.58
C SER A 56 -6.37 11.51 -18.26
N TYR A 57 -5.16 11.84 -17.86
CA TYR A 57 -4.09 10.89 -17.56
C TYR A 57 -3.42 11.22 -16.25
N CYS A 58 -2.78 10.23 -15.64
CA CYS A 58 -1.92 10.37 -14.48
C CYS A 58 -0.47 10.16 -14.92
N LEU A 59 0.32 11.23 -14.93
CA LEU A 59 1.76 11.13 -15.09
C LEU A 59 2.42 11.05 -13.71
N LYS A 60 3.29 10.06 -13.53
CA LYS A 60 3.94 9.81 -12.24
C LYS A 60 5.46 9.69 -12.43
N LYS A 61 6.22 10.48 -11.68
CA LYS A 61 7.64 10.20 -11.47
C LYS A 61 7.77 9.08 -10.45
N VAL A 62 8.35 7.96 -10.85
CA VAL A 62 8.60 6.83 -9.95
C VAL A 62 9.92 7.02 -9.19
N TYR A 63 10.06 6.35 -8.05
CA TYR A 63 11.17 6.54 -7.12
C TYR A 63 12.06 5.31 -6.97
N PHE A 64 11.85 4.34 -7.81
CA PHE A 64 12.55 3.06 -7.82
C PHE A 64 13.23 2.83 -9.18
N ALA A 65 14.14 1.85 -9.24
CA ALA A 65 14.94 1.53 -10.40
C ALA A 65 14.12 0.90 -11.55
N GLU A 66 14.74 0.77 -12.71
CA GLU A 66 14.09 0.28 -13.93
C GLU A 66 13.65 -1.18 -13.81
N ASP A 67 14.44 -2.03 -13.18
CA ASP A 67 14.10 -3.44 -12.94
C ASP A 67 12.90 -3.59 -11.98
N GLU A 68 12.77 -2.72 -10.99
CA GLU A 68 11.60 -2.63 -10.13
C GLU A 68 10.38 -2.13 -10.90
N LEU A 69 10.56 -1.16 -11.83
CA LEU A 69 9.49 -0.70 -12.70
C LEU A 69 8.99 -1.83 -13.62
N LEU A 70 9.89 -2.65 -14.15
CA LEU A 70 9.51 -3.83 -14.94
C LEU A 70 8.66 -4.82 -14.13
N TYR A 71 8.94 -4.99 -12.84
CA TYR A 71 8.10 -5.80 -11.96
C TYR A 71 6.70 -5.22 -11.81
N VAL A 72 6.58 -3.91 -11.52
CA VAL A 72 5.29 -3.21 -11.39
C VAL A 72 4.51 -3.28 -12.71
N TYR A 73 5.17 -3.05 -13.83
CA TYR A 73 4.57 -3.20 -15.16
C TYR A 73 4.01 -4.62 -15.36
N SER A 74 4.81 -5.64 -15.05
CA SER A 74 4.39 -7.04 -15.17
C SER A 74 3.15 -7.34 -14.30
N ALA A 75 3.12 -6.79 -13.09
CA ALA A 75 2.00 -6.95 -12.18
C ALA A 75 0.70 -6.32 -12.74
N LEU A 76 0.78 -5.10 -13.25
CA LEU A 76 -0.38 -4.41 -13.85
C LEU A 76 -0.89 -5.13 -15.11
N GLU A 77 0.01 -5.54 -16.01
CA GLU A 77 -0.35 -6.31 -17.20
C GLU A 77 -0.97 -7.66 -16.86
N TRP A 78 -0.44 -8.35 -15.84
CA TRP A 78 -1.00 -9.62 -15.37
C TRP A 78 -2.43 -9.43 -14.87
N LEU A 79 -2.65 -8.47 -13.97
CA LEU A 79 -3.95 -8.19 -13.38
C LEU A 79 -4.97 -7.77 -14.44
N HIS A 80 -4.56 -6.90 -15.36
CA HIS A 80 -5.42 -6.47 -16.47
C HIS A 80 -5.87 -7.66 -17.34
N ARG A 81 -4.96 -8.58 -17.70
CA ARG A 81 -5.28 -9.78 -18.47
C ARG A 81 -6.23 -10.73 -17.73
N HIS A 82 -6.32 -10.62 -16.41
CA HIS A 82 -7.25 -11.37 -15.58
C HIS A 82 -8.53 -10.57 -15.22
N ASN A 83 -8.83 -9.52 -15.98
CA ASN A 83 -10.01 -8.65 -15.81
C ASN A 83 -10.08 -7.95 -14.43
N ILE A 84 -8.94 -7.67 -13.81
CA ILE A 84 -8.88 -6.81 -12.65
C ILE A 84 -8.68 -5.36 -13.11
N ASN A 85 -9.54 -4.45 -12.66
CA ASN A 85 -9.46 -3.04 -13.00
C ASN A 85 -8.26 -2.39 -12.32
N VAL A 86 -7.18 -2.23 -13.08
CA VAL A 86 -5.95 -1.53 -12.70
C VAL A 86 -5.52 -0.61 -13.83
N PRO A 87 -4.92 0.55 -13.55
CA PRO A 87 -4.48 1.47 -14.60
C PRO A 87 -3.25 0.91 -15.34
N ASN A 88 -3.39 0.64 -16.63
CA ASN A 88 -2.28 0.17 -17.45
C ASN A 88 -1.29 1.29 -17.77
N LEU A 89 -0.01 0.93 -17.88
CA LEU A 89 1.01 1.85 -18.39
C LEU A 89 0.77 2.10 -19.90
N LEU A 90 0.52 3.35 -20.24
CA LEU A 90 0.33 3.77 -21.61
C LEU A 90 1.67 3.79 -22.36
N PRO A 91 1.68 3.37 -23.64
CA PRO A 91 2.89 3.35 -24.42
C PRO A 91 3.33 4.76 -24.83
N THR A 92 4.63 4.97 -24.89
CA THR A 92 5.21 6.11 -25.59
C THR A 92 5.03 5.96 -27.11
N ILE A 93 5.27 7.03 -27.88
CA ILE A 93 5.31 7.01 -29.36
C ILE A 93 6.25 5.93 -29.92
N ASN A 94 7.33 5.63 -29.19
CA ASN A 94 8.31 4.59 -29.52
C ASN A 94 7.95 3.22 -28.92
N LYS A 95 6.71 3.02 -28.48
CA LYS A 95 6.18 1.78 -27.87
C LYS A 95 6.86 1.36 -26.54
N GLY A 96 7.67 2.23 -25.92
CA GLY A 96 8.15 2.07 -24.55
C GLY A 96 7.02 2.22 -23.53
N ARG A 97 7.26 1.84 -22.29
CA ARG A 97 6.27 1.93 -21.19
C ARG A 97 6.61 3.01 -20.17
N TYR A 98 7.71 3.71 -20.34
CA TYR A 98 8.17 4.82 -19.50
C TYR A 98 9.04 5.77 -20.32
N VAL A 99 9.25 6.94 -19.76
CA VAL A 99 10.21 7.93 -20.27
C VAL A 99 11.33 8.06 -19.24
N LYS A 100 12.58 7.97 -19.69
CA LYS A 100 13.75 8.32 -18.89
C LYS A 100 14.17 9.75 -19.24
N TYR A 101 14.19 10.62 -18.22
CA TYR A 101 14.60 12.00 -18.35
C TYR A 101 15.37 12.43 -17.11
N ASP A 102 16.58 12.91 -17.28
CA ASP A 102 17.50 13.33 -16.20
C ASP A 102 17.61 12.24 -15.10
N ASP A 103 17.92 11.00 -15.52
CA ASP A 103 18.01 9.80 -14.68
C ASP A 103 16.73 9.46 -13.87
N MET A 104 15.65 10.14 -14.13
CA MET A 104 14.34 9.86 -13.55
C MET A 104 13.44 9.09 -14.52
N LEU A 105 12.59 8.24 -13.95
CA LEU A 105 11.63 7.46 -14.71
C LEU A 105 10.22 8.04 -14.52
N PHE A 106 9.53 8.26 -15.66
CA PHE A 106 8.16 8.75 -15.71
C PHE A 106 7.27 7.73 -16.40
N ILE A 107 6.12 7.45 -15.79
CA ILE A 107 5.08 6.56 -16.34
C ILE A 107 3.79 7.33 -16.51
N LEU A 108 3.04 6.98 -17.56
CA LEU A 108 1.72 7.53 -17.82
C LEU A 108 0.67 6.42 -17.73
N THR A 109 -0.42 6.68 -17.04
CA THR A 109 -1.59 5.80 -16.95
C THR A 109 -2.86 6.59 -17.22
N PRO A 110 -3.99 5.95 -17.56
CA PRO A 110 -5.28 6.63 -17.53
C PRO A 110 -5.55 7.24 -16.14
N TRP A 111 -6.20 8.39 -16.11
CA TRP A 111 -6.76 8.94 -14.88
C TRP A 111 -8.06 8.23 -14.57
N ILE A 112 -8.13 7.58 -13.42
CA ILE A 112 -9.35 6.89 -13.02
C ILE A 112 -10.26 7.90 -12.31
N ASN A 113 -11.44 8.12 -12.90
CA ASN A 113 -12.48 8.96 -12.31
C ASN A 113 -13.29 8.16 -11.30
N GLY A 114 -13.69 8.79 -10.21
CA GLY A 114 -14.50 8.13 -9.20
C GLY A 114 -14.21 8.65 -7.81
N VAL A 115 -14.85 8.03 -6.83
CA VAL A 115 -14.69 8.34 -5.41
C VAL A 115 -13.78 7.33 -4.74
N LYS A 116 -12.94 7.80 -3.83
CA LYS A 116 -12.10 6.90 -3.01
C LYS A 116 -12.99 6.07 -2.11
N CYS A 117 -12.53 4.85 -1.80
CA CYS A 117 -13.22 3.99 -0.85
C CYS A 117 -13.50 4.74 0.45
N ASP A 118 -14.76 4.84 0.78
CA ASP A 118 -15.22 5.35 2.07
C ASP A 118 -15.32 4.18 3.06
N PHE A 119 -14.53 4.24 4.11
CA PHE A 119 -14.51 3.23 5.17
C PHE A 119 -15.74 3.28 6.10
N ASP A 120 -16.58 4.30 5.97
CA ASP A 120 -17.87 4.39 6.66
C ASP A 120 -19.03 3.82 5.81
N ASN A 121 -18.76 3.53 4.54
CA ASN A 121 -19.69 2.83 3.65
C ASN A 121 -19.38 1.31 3.64
N LEU A 122 -20.28 0.52 4.22
CA LEU A 122 -20.11 -0.93 4.33
C LEU A 122 -19.98 -1.62 2.95
N ASN A 123 -20.73 -1.17 1.94
CA ASN A 123 -20.64 -1.73 0.59
C ASN A 123 -19.26 -1.50 -0.02
N HIS A 124 -18.68 -0.30 0.15
CA HIS A 124 -17.30 -0.03 -0.28
C HIS A 124 -16.29 -0.94 0.40
N VAL A 125 -16.45 -1.18 1.70
CA VAL A 125 -15.55 -2.02 2.49
C VAL A 125 -15.63 -3.48 2.07
N ILE A 126 -16.85 -4.02 1.90
CA ILE A 126 -17.06 -5.41 1.46
C ILE A 126 -16.56 -5.61 0.03
N SER A 127 -16.91 -4.71 -0.91
CA SER A 127 -16.43 -4.77 -2.29
C SER A 127 -14.90 -4.69 -2.36
N SER A 128 -14.26 -3.89 -1.50
CA SER A 128 -12.80 -3.84 -1.39
C SER A 128 -12.20 -5.17 -0.95
N ALA A 129 -12.83 -5.88 0.00
CA ALA A 129 -12.36 -7.20 0.45
C ALA A 129 -12.49 -8.26 -0.66
N VAL A 130 -13.62 -8.24 -1.39
CA VAL A 130 -13.84 -9.11 -2.56
C VAL A 130 -12.80 -8.84 -3.63
N LYS A 131 -12.57 -7.56 -3.96
CA LYS A 131 -11.58 -7.17 -4.97
C LYS A 131 -10.15 -7.58 -4.59
N LEU A 132 -9.77 -7.48 -3.31
CA LEU A 132 -8.47 -7.99 -2.84
C LEU A 132 -8.37 -9.51 -3.00
N ALA A 133 -9.43 -10.25 -2.70
CA ALA A 133 -9.47 -11.69 -2.91
C ALA A 133 -9.34 -12.08 -4.39
N GLU A 134 -9.99 -11.34 -5.30
CA GLU A 134 -9.87 -11.52 -6.76
C GLU A 134 -8.43 -11.28 -7.24
N ILE A 135 -7.77 -10.22 -6.76
CA ILE A 135 -6.35 -9.94 -7.06
C ILE A 135 -5.49 -11.14 -6.64
N HIS A 136 -5.62 -11.60 -5.41
CA HIS A 136 -4.81 -12.70 -4.89
C HIS A 136 -5.09 -14.01 -5.64
N LYS A 137 -6.36 -14.34 -5.89
CA LYS A 137 -6.76 -15.54 -6.62
C LYS A 137 -6.24 -15.55 -8.06
N SER A 138 -6.32 -14.41 -8.75
CA SER A 138 -5.90 -14.30 -10.15
C SER A 138 -4.38 -14.32 -10.34
N SER A 139 -3.62 -14.02 -9.29
CA SER A 139 -2.17 -13.85 -9.37
C SER A 139 -1.35 -14.85 -8.51
N PHE A 140 -1.96 -15.97 -8.17
CA PHE A 140 -1.29 -17.08 -7.48
C PHE A 140 -0.03 -17.57 -8.23
N ASN A 141 -0.09 -17.68 -9.56
CA ASN A 141 1.02 -18.11 -10.42
C ASN A 141 1.69 -16.94 -11.14
N PHE A 142 1.67 -15.75 -10.55
CA PHE A 142 2.28 -14.57 -11.16
C PHE A 142 3.77 -14.76 -11.37
N ILE A 143 4.22 -14.53 -12.60
CA ILE A 143 5.63 -14.55 -12.99
C ILE A 143 5.92 -13.22 -13.70
N PRO A 144 6.82 -12.38 -13.16
CA PRO A 144 7.21 -11.14 -13.82
C PRO A 144 8.04 -11.41 -15.08
N ILE A 145 8.10 -10.43 -15.99
CA ILE A 145 8.91 -10.52 -17.20
C ILE A 145 10.41 -10.61 -16.84
N LYS A 146 11.18 -11.20 -17.74
CA LYS A 146 12.64 -11.33 -17.57
C LYS A 146 13.31 -9.97 -17.43
N GLY A 147 14.20 -9.82 -16.46
CA GLY A 147 14.88 -8.57 -16.13
C GLY A 147 14.21 -7.77 -15.02
N SER A 148 13.03 -8.20 -14.55
CA SER A 148 12.41 -7.60 -13.37
C SER A 148 13.20 -7.88 -12.10
N ALA A 149 13.19 -6.94 -11.17
CA ALA A 149 13.69 -7.15 -9.82
C ALA A 149 12.96 -8.29 -9.11
N ASN A 150 13.65 -8.97 -8.21
CA ASN A 150 13.03 -9.97 -7.34
C ASN A 150 12.35 -9.26 -6.14
N ARG A 151 11.04 -9.03 -6.22
CA ARG A 151 10.25 -8.38 -5.15
C ARG A 151 9.45 -9.43 -4.38
N VAL A 152 10.07 -10.01 -3.38
CA VAL A 152 9.49 -11.05 -2.52
C VAL A 152 9.39 -10.51 -1.09
N GLY A 153 8.27 -10.80 -0.41
CA GLY A 153 8.03 -10.50 1.00
C GLY A 153 8.44 -11.66 1.89
N PHE A 154 7.47 -12.47 2.28
CA PHE A 154 7.63 -13.66 3.13
C PHE A 154 8.33 -13.40 4.46
N ASP A 155 8.12 -12.21 5.04
CA ASP A 155 8.64 -11.91 6.37
C ASP A 155 7.97 -12.81 7.41
N ASN A 156 8.78 -13.51 8.22
CA ASN A 156 8.27 -14.33 9.30
C ASN A 156 7.64 -13.46 10.39
N ILE A 157 6.32 -13.56 10.53
CA ILE A 157 5.56 -12.75 11.48
C ILE A 157 5.92 -13.07 12.93
N TYR A 158 6.26 -14.32 13.25
CA TYR A 158 6.67 -14.70 14.59
C TYR A 158 7.98 -14.02 15.00
N VAL A 159 8.97 -14.03 14.11
CA VAL A 159 10.27 -13.36 14.35
C VAL A 159 10.07 -11.85 14.53
N SER A 160 9.27 -11.24 13.69
CA SER A 160 8.96 -9.80 13.79
C SER A 160 8.22 -9.46 15.08
N THR A 161 7.21 -10.27 15.46
CA THR A 161 6.41 -10.07 16.68
C THR A 161 7.25 -10.30 17.94
N SER A 162 8.10 -11.34 17.96
CA SER A 162 9.03 -11.60 19.04
C SER A 162 9.96 -10.42 19.30
N LYS A 163 10.59 -9.92 18.26
CA LYS A 163 11.45 -8.73 18.32
C LYS A 163 10.70 -7.50 18.88
N HIS A 164 9.49 -7.27 18.42
CA HIS A 164 8.69 -6.12 18.89
C HIS A 164 8.21 -6.30 20.33
N PHE A 165 7.92 -7.53 20.75
CA PHE A 165 7.58 -7.88 22.12
C PHE A 165 8.75 -7.61 23.05
N GLU A 166 9.96 -8.08 22.72
CA GLU A 166 11.18 -7.79 23.47
C GLU A 166 11.45 -6.27 23.59
N GLN A 167 11.24 -5.52 22.51
CA GLN A 167 11.37 -4.07 22.53
C GLN A 167 10.36 -3.41 23.48
N LEU A 168 9.13 -3.91 23.58
CA LEU A 168 8.15 -3.42 24.57
C LEU A 168 8.63 -3.64 26.01
N LEU A 169 9.21 -4.81 26.31
CA LEU A 169 9.78 -5.08 27.64
C LEU A 169 10.97 -4.17 27.94
N GLN A 170 11.88 -3.97 26.99
CA GLN A 170 13.00 -3.04 27.15
C GLN A 170 12.51 -1.59 27.37
N THR A 171 11.51 -1.18 26.62
CA THR A 171 10.91 0.16 26.73
C THR A 171 10.24 0.37 28.09
N SER A 172 9.60 -0.66 28.68
CA SER A 172 9.01 -0.56 30.01
C SER A 172 10.07 -0.32 31.10
N ASN A 173 11.23 -0.97 31.01
CA ASN A 173 12.35 -0.73 31.93
C ASN A 173 12.86 0.72 31.84
N LEU A 174 12.97 1.27 30.62
CA LEU A 174 13.34 2.67 30.44
C LEU A 174 12.28 3.63 31.02
N ALA A 175 11.00 3.31 30.83
CA ALA A 175 9.91 4.10 31.38
C ALA A 175 9.93 4.17 32.91
N PHE A 176 10.24 3.06 33.58
CA PHE A 176 10.42 3.03 35.05
C PHE A 176 11.60 3.90 35.52
N GLN A 177 12.63 4.05 34.71
CA GLN A 177 13.79 4.87 35.04
C GLN A 177 13.52 6.36 34.77
N CYS A 178 12.92 6.72 33.61
CA CYS A 178 12.72 8.12 33.19
C CYS A 178 11.67 8.86 34.02
N LYS A 179 10.59 8.21 34.41
CA LYS A 179 9.50 8.74 35.27
C LYS A 179 8.86 10.07 34.82
N ASP A 180 9.06 10.46 33.56
CA ASP A 180 8.44 11.64 32.96
C ASP A 180 6.95 11.43 32.68
N LYS A 181 6.28 12.44 32.11
CA LYS A 181 4.84 12.37 31.81
C LYS A 181 4.50 11.24 30.83
N PHE A 182 5.29 11.10 29.77
CA PHE A 182 5.08 10.06 28.76
C PHE A 182 5.25 8.67 29.39
N SER A 183 6.30 8.47 30.16
CA SER A 183 6.60 7.21 30.85
C SER A 183 5.47 6.76 31.76
N ARG A 184 4.86 7.68 32.50
CA ARG A 184 3.69 7.38 33.35
C ARG A 184 2.48 6.96 32.54
N GLU A 185 2.13 7.71 31.48
CA GLU A 185 1.01 7.36 30.59
C GLU A 185 1.25 6.04 29.84
N PHE A 186 2.50 5.76 29.48
CA PHE A 186 2.89 4.49 28.88
C PHE A 186 2.68 3.34 29.87
N LEU A 187 3.21 3.43 31.08
CA LEU A 187 3.11 2.38 32.08
C LEU A 187 1.67 2.11 32.53
N GLU A 188 0.82 3.14 32.61
CA GLU A 188 -0.60 2.99 32.92
C GLU A 188 -1.34 2.04 31.97
N LYS A 189 -0.93 2.03 30.70
CA LYS A 189 -1.54 1.22 29.63
C LYS A 189 -0.75 -0.04 29.31
N PHE A 190 0.37 -0.29 30.03
CA PHE A 190 1.34 -1.31 29.67
C PHE A 190 0.76 -2.71 29.73
N ASP A 191 0.11 -3.09 30.81
CA ASP A 191 -0.36 -4.46 31.07
C ASP A 191 -1.30 -4.94 29.96
N LYS A 192 -2.33 -4.13 29.59
CA LYS A 192 -3.26 -4.47 28.52
C LYS A 192 -2.58 -4.61 27.16
N ASN A 193 -1.62 -3.74 26.86
CA ASN A 193 -0.87 -3.81 25.60
C ASN A 193 0.12 -4.97 25.59
N LEU A 194 0.68 -5.32 26.74
CA LEU A 194 1.54 -6.49 26.89
C LEU A 194 0.76 -7.80 26.68
N GLU A 195 -0.45 -7.91 27.25
CA GLU A 195 -1.34 -9.06 27.03
C GLU A 195 -1.67 -9.24 25.53
N LEU A 196 -2.01 -8.17 24.84
CA LEU A 196 -2.26 -8.20 23.38
C LEU A 196 -1.01 -8.61 22.59
N ALA A 197 0.15 -8.09 22.97
CA ALA A 197 1.42 -8.44 22.32
C ALA A 197 1.78 -9.92 22.58
N LYS A 198 1.53 -10.42 23.80
CA LYS A 198 1.71 -11.83 24.17
C LYS A 198 0.78 -12.74 23.37
N LEU A 199 -0.51 -12.42 23.31
CA LEU A 199 -1.47 -13.15 22.48
C LEU A 199 -1.04 -13.20 21.01
N SER A 200 -0.60 -12.05 20.46
CA SER A 200 -0.08 -11.99 19.09
C SER A 200 1.13 -12.91 18.88
N LEU A 201 2.05 -12.95 19.84
CA LEU A 201 3.23 -13.81 19.80
C LEU A 201 2.84 -15.30 19.89
N GLU A 202 1.96 -15.67 20.79
CA GLU A 202 1.47 -17.04 20.96
C GLU A 202 0.77 -17.54 19.70
N VAL A 203 -0.15 -16.73 19.13
CA VAL A 203 -0.84 -17.11 17.90
C VAL A 203 0.12 -17.22 16.72
N SER A 204 1.10 -16.31 16.61
CA SER A 204 2.08 -16.36 15.51
C SER A 204 2.99 -17.61 15.58
N SER A 205 3.28 -18.12 16.79
CA SER A 205 4.07 -19.36 16.96
C SER A 205 3.37 -20.62 16.46
N LEU A 206 2.05 -20.56 16.27
CA LEU A 206 1.20 -21.67 15.77
C LEU A 206 1.00 -21.64 14.26
N ILE A 207 1.64 -20.72 13.54
CA ILE A 207 1.50 -20.61 12.09
C ILE A 207 2.44 -21.62 11.41
N ASP A 208 1.88 -22.45 10.53
CA ASP A 208 2.68 -23.21 9.56
C ASP A 208 2.85 -22.38 8.29
N GLU A 209 4.06 -21.91 8.01
CA GLU A 209 4.36 -21.10 6.83
C GLU A 209 4.09 -21.82 5.50
N LYS A 210 4.08 -23.16 5.51
CA LYS A 210 3.79 -23.96 4.30
C LYS A 210 2.32 -23.87 3.91
N GLU A 211 1.43 -23.62 4.87
CA GLU A 211 -0.01 -23.46 4.65
C GLU A 211 -0.38 -22.02 4.28
N LEU A 212 0.53 -21.04 4.42
CA LEU A 212 0.24 -19.65 4.08
C LEU A 212 0.04 -19.48 2.59
N SER A 213 -1.09 -18.89 2.22
CA SER A 213 -1.43 -18.54 0.84
C SER A 213 -0.50 -17.45 0.32
N LYS A 214 0.04 -17.64 -0.90
CA LYS A 214 1.01 -16.75 -1.52
C LYS A 214 0.48 -16.22 -2.84
N SER A 215 0.69 -14.94 -3.11
CA SER A 215 0.27 -14.32 -4.36
C SER A 215 1.00 -12.99 -4.58
N LEU A 216 0.72 -12.36 -5.72
CA LEU A 216 1.05 -10.95 -5.91
C LEU A 216 0.18 -10.12 -4.96
N CYS A 217 0.82 -9.47 -4.00
CA CYS A 217 0.21 -8.58 -3.03
C CYS A 217 0.42 -7.11 -3.42
N HIS A 218 -0.54 -6.26 -3.08
CA HIS A 218 -0.49 -4.83 -3.37
C HIS A 218 0.55 -4.09 -2.50
N GLY A 219 0.69 -4.49 -1.23
CA GLY A 219 1.64 -3.91 -0.27
C GLY A 219 1.28 -2.53 0.30
N ASP A 220 0.22 -1.88 -0.21
CA ASP A 220 -0.35 -0.63 0.34
C ASP A 220 -1.88 -0.58 0.08
N TYR A 221 -2.58 -1.70 0.32
CA TYR A 221 -4.02 -1.81 0.09
C TYR A 221 -4.79 -1.01 1.15
N VAL A 222 -5.16 0.21 0.80
CA VAL A 222 -5.82 1.18 1.70
C VAL A 222 -6.87 1.97 0.93
N ASN A 223 -7.81 2.59 1.65
CA ASN A 223 -8.94 3.32 1.09
C ASN A 223 -8.58 4.34 -0.02
N LYS A 224 -7.48 5.07 0.12
CA LYS A 224 -7.04 6.07 -0.87
C LYS A 224 -6.59 5.46 -2.21
N ASN A 225 -6.27 4.17 -2.24
CA ASN A 225 -5.79 3.43 -3.40
C ASN A 225 -6.89 2.55 -4.02
N ILE A 226 -8.12 2.66 -3.54
CA ILE A 226 -9.30 1.96 -4.03
C ILE A 226 -10.29 3.02 -4.50
N ILE A 227 -10.70 2.97 -5.77
CA ILE A 227 -11.58 3.96 -6.40
C ILE A 227 -12.83 3.24 -6.90
N PHE A 228 -13.98 3.80 -6.60
CA PHE A 228 -15.29 3.37 -7.09
C PHE A 228 -15.75 4.35 -8.16
N GLU A 229 -16.06 3.85 -9.34
CA GLU A 229 -16.70 4.61 -10.42
C GLU A 229 -18.23 4.66 -10.22
N GLU A 230 -18.92 5.45 -11.03
CA GLU A 230 -20.38 5.62 -10.94
C GLU A 230 -21.17 4.34 -11.23
N ASP A 231 -20.59 3.39 -11.98
CA ASP A 231 -21.14 2.07 -12.28
C ASP A 231 -20.82 1.01 -11.22
N ASP A 232 -20.36 1.42 -10.04
CA ASP A 232 -19.87 0.56 -8.95
C ASP A 232 -18.63 -0.30 -9.30
N SER A 233 -17.99 -0.06 -10.44
CA SER A 233 -16.74 -0.73 -10.74
C SER A 233 -15.63 -0.28 -9.79
N THR A 234 -14.85 -1.25 -9.32
CA THR A 234 -13.77 -1.00 -8.35
C THR A 234 -12.42 -1.06 -9.03
N TRP A 235 -11.69 0.05 -8.97
CA TRP A 235 -10.32 0.19 -9.48
C TRP A 235 -9.31 0.20 -8.35
N ILE A 236 -8.18 -0.46 -8.57
CA ILE A 236 -7.06 -0.45 -7.61
C ILE A 236 -5.88 0.26 -8.25
N ILE A 237 -5.34 1.26 -7.56
CA ILE A 237 -4.25 2.12 -8.04
C ILE A 237 -3.04 2.06 -7.10
N ASP A 238 -1.88 2.56 -7.56
CA ASP A 238 -0.65 2.73 -6.77
C ASP A 238 0.04 1.42 -6.35
N PHE A 239 0.35 0.57 -7.31
CA PHE A 239 1.08 -0.71 -7.15
C PHE A 239 2.58 -0.57 -6.87
N ASP A 240 3.07 0.59 -6.49
CA ASP A 240 4.50 0.86 -6.27
C ASP A 240 5.17 -0.11 -5.30
N LYS A 241 4.42 -0.64 -4.34
CA LYS A 241 4.89 -1.54 -3.29
C LYS A 241 4.53 -3.00 -3.54
N CYS A 242 3.94 -3.31 -4.69
CA CYS A 242 3.54 -4.68 -4.97
C CYS A 242 4.74 -5.63 -4.94
N LYS A 243 4.51 -6.83 -4.44
CA LYS A 243 5.49 -7.89 -4.29
C LYS A 243 4.80 -9.26 -4.20
N TYR A 244 5.51 -10.33 -4.44
CA TYR A 244 5.02 -11.67 -4.17
C TYR A 244 5.15 -11.95 -2.67
N ASP A 245 4.03 -12.16 -1.97
CA ASP A 245 4.00 -12.21 -0.50
C ASP A 245 2.83 -13.07 0.00
N TYR A 246 2.70 -13.18 1.31
CA TYR A 246 1.55 -13.82 1.96
C TYR A 246 0.28 -12.98 1.78
N CYS A 247 -0.80 -13.60 1.25
CA CYS A 247 -2.11 -12.95 1.08
C CYS A 247 -2.66 -12.40 2.39
N ALA A 248 -2.43 -13.13 3.49
CA ALA A 248 -2.83 -12.73 4.82
C ALA A 248 -2.21 -11.39 5.27
N HIS A 249 -1.02 -11.03 4.75
CA HIS A 249 -0.39 -9.75 5.06
C HIS A 249 -1.20 -8.56 4.52
N ASP A 250 -1.57 -8.58 3.24
CA ASP A 250 -2.36 -7.51 2.62
C ASP A 250 -3.74 -7.37 3.28
N LEU A 251 -4.43 -8.49 3.51
CA LEU A 251 -5.74 -8.49 4.17
C LEU A 251 -5.63 -7.97 5.61
N SER A 252 -4.62 -8.37 6.35
CA SER A 252 -4.37 -7.88 7.72
C SER A 252 -4.08 -6.38 7.75
N TYR A 253 -3.31 -5.89 6.75
CA TYR A 253 -3.01 -4.47 6.63
C TYR A 253 -4.26 -3.65 6.36
N PHE A 254 -5.13 -4.11 5.45
CA PHE A 254 -6.42 -3.49 5.16
C PHE A 254 -7.33 -3.47 6.40
N LEU A 255 -7.52 -4.62 7.06
CA LEU A 255 -8.31 -4.74 8.28
C LEU A 255 -7.83 -3.80 9.38
N ARG A 256 -6.51 -3.77 9.66
CA ARG A 256 -5.96 -2.87 10.69
C ARG A 256 -6.22 -1.41 10.35
N ARG A 257 -6.13 -1.00 9.08
CA ARG A 257 -6.39 0.37 8.66
C ARG A 257 -7.84 0.78 8.89
N LEU A 258 -8.76 -0.12 8.63
CA LEU A 258 -10.17 0.09 8.85
C LEU A 258 -10.53 0.09 10.35
N LEU A 259 -10.16 -0.98 11.07
CA LEU A 259 -10.64 -1.27 12.41
C LEU A 259 -10.11 -0.32 13.50
N LYS A 260 -8.92 0.26 13.31
CA LYS A 260 -8.31 1.19 14.27
C LYS A 260 -8.94 2.58 14.32
N ARG A 261 -9.94 2.86 13.46
CA ARG A 261 -10.59 4.17 13.38
C ARG A 261 -11.55 4.36 14.56
N ASP A 262 -11.77 5.61 14.95
CA ASP A 262 -12.68 5.94 16.04
C ASP A 262 -14.13 5.52 15.76
N ASN A 263 -14.55 5.49 14.49
CA ASN A 263 -15.88 5.06 14.08
C ASN A 263 -16.07 3.53 14.14
N THR A 264 -15.01 2.75 13.92
CA THR A 264 -15.08 1.29 13.87
C THR A 264 -14.61 0.62 15.17
N LYS A 265 -13.77 1.27 15.97
CA LYS A 265 -13.35 0.86 17.34
C LYS A 265 -13.04 -0.63 17.50
N TRP A 266 -12.36 -1.23 16.52
CA TRP A 266 -12.04 -2.67 16.52
C TRP A 266 -13.29 -3.58 16.51
N ASP A 267 -14.33 -3.18 15.79
CA ASP A 267 -15.58 -3.93 15.65
C ASP A 267 -15.33 -5.34 15.10
N LEU A 268 -15.69 -6.36 15.89
CA LEU A 268 -15.48 -7.76 15.56
C LEU A 268 -16.44 -8.27 14.48
N GLU A 269 -17.67 -7.76 14.45
CA GLU A 269 -18.68 -8.18 13.45
C GLU A 269 -18.27 -7.65 12.07
N LEU A 270 -17.81 -6.41 12.02
CA LEU A 270 -17.24 -5.82 10.79
C LEU A 270 -16.02 -6.59 10.31
N ALA A 271 -15.07 -6.91 11.21
CA ALA A 271 -13.90 -7.70 10.86
C ALA A 271 -14.27 -9.07 10.31
N THR A 272 -15.22 -9.75 10.97
CA THR A 272 -15.71 -11.07 10.55
C THR A 272 -16.39 -11.02 9.19
N SER A 273 -17.20 -9.99 8.93
CA SER A 273 -17.88 -9.79 7.64
C SER A 273 -16.89 -9.61 6.49
N ILE A 274 -15.84 -8.85 6.71
CA ILE A 274 -14.77 -8.63 5.73
C ILE A 274 -13.99 -9.93 5.45
N ILE A 275 -13.61 -10.66 6.50
CA ILE A 275 -12.91 -11.94 6.36
C ILE A 275 -13.79 -12.95 5.61
N LYS A 276 -15.09 -13.01 5.90
CA LYS A 276 -16.04 -13.87 5.16
C LYS A 276 -16.15 -13.47 3.68
N ALA A 277 -16.26 -12.16 3.38
CA ALA A 277 -16.33 -11.65 2.02
C ALA A 277 -15.07 -12.00 1.22
N TYR A 278 -13.89 -11.84 1.80
CA TYR A 278 -12.64 -12.29 1.20
C TYR A 278 -12.61 -13.81 1.00
N ASN A 279 -12.89 -14.59 2.05
CA ASN A 279 -12.82 -16.06 2.04
C ASN A 279 -13.78 -16.70 1.04
N SER A 280 -14.91 -16.06 0.73
CA SER A 280 -15.87 -16.55 -0.27
C SER A 280 -15.30 -16.53 -1.70
N ASN A 281 -14.29 -15.71 -1.96
CA ASN A 281 -13.66 -15.56 -3.27
C ASN A 281 -12.26 -16.18 -3.34
N ASN A 282 -11.51 -16.12 -2.24
CA ASN A 282 -10.18 -16.72 -2.11
C ASN A 282 -10.04 -17.36 -0.74
N HIS A 283 -9.97 -18.69 -0.70
CA HIS A 283 -9.98 -19.47 0.54
C HIS A 283 -8.78 -19.14 1.44
N LEU A 284 -9.05 -18.93 2.72
CA LEU A 284 -8.04 -18.71 3.76
C LEU A 284 -7.77 -20.02 4.50
N SER A 285 -6.52 -20.42 4.58
CA SER A 285 -6.09 -21.55 5.39
C SER A 285 -6.21 -21.24 6.89
N PRO A 286 -6.16 -22.26 7.77
CA PRO A 286 -6.07 -22.03 9.22
C PRO A 286 -4.84 -21.17 9.61
N SER A 287 -3.73 -21.30 8.90
CA SER A 287 -2.52 -20.51 9.13
C SER A 287 -2.68 -19.06 8.64
N ASP A 288 -3.41 -18.80 7.55
CA ASP A 288 -3.77 -17.45 7.13
C ASP A 288 -4.62 -16.74 8.20
N LEU A 289 -5.59 -17.43 8.79
CA LEU A 289 -6.42 -16.87 9.86
C LEU A 289 -5.60 -16.55 11.12
N LYS A 290 -4.69 -17.45 11.52
CA LYS A 290 -3.76 -17.18 12.64
C LYS A 290 -2.87 -15.97 12.34
N TYR A 291 -2.38 -15.84 11.09
CA TYR A 291 -1.60 -14.69 10.67
C TYR A 291 -2.38 -13.39 10.85
N ILE A 292 -3.64 -13.35 10.37
CA ILE A 292 -4.53 -12.19 10.47
C ILE A 292 -4.75 -11.83 11.95
N VAL A 293 -5.09 -12.80 12.79
CA VAL A 293 -5.31 -12.57 14.24
C VAL A 293 -4.04 -12.03 14.91
N SER A 294 -2.90 -12.68 14.69
CA SER A 294 -1.62 -12.21 15.24
C SER A 294 -1.31 -10.78 14.82
N TYR A 295 -1.44 -10.49 13.51
CA TYR A 295 -1.14 -9.17 12.97
C TYR A 295 -2.06 -8.08 13.55
N ILE A 296 -3.37 -8.36 13.71
CA ILE A 296 -4.36 -7.38 14.20
C ILE A 296 -4.20 -7.15 15.70
N CYS A 297 -3.98 -8.21 16.48
CA CYS A 297 -3.87 -8.13 17.96
C CYS A 297 -2.62 -7.38 18.42
N PHE A 298 -1.53 -7.39 17.65
CA PHE A 298 -0.32 -6.70 18.07
C PHE A 298 -0.53 -5.20 18.21
N PRO A 299 -0.23 -4.56 19.36
CA PRO A 299 -0.47 -3.14 19.63
C PRO A 299 0.57 -2.23 18.96
N GLN A 300 0.60 -2.24 17.63
CA GLN A 300 1.64 -1.62 16.81
C GLN A 300 1.88 -0.14 17.06
N LYS A 301 0.79 0.64 17.25
CA LYS A 301 0.94 2.09 17.48
C LYS A 301 1.58 2.35 18.85
N TYR A 302 1.17 1.59 19.87
CA TYR A 302 1.71 1.68 21.21
C TYR A 302 3.22 1.34 21.22
N TRP A 303 3.59 0.18 20.64
CA TRP A 303 4.98 -0.22 20.46
C TRP A 303 5.81 0.83 19.69
N LYS A 304 5.30 1.29 18.55
CA LYS A 304 6.06 2.21 17.69
C LYS A 304 6.34 3.55 18.38
N ILE A 305 5.32 4.15 19.01
CA ILE A 305 5.48 5.45 19.67
C ILE A 305 6.46 5.32 20.85
N SER A 306 6.32 4.28 21.67
CA SER A 306 7.20 4.09 22.81
C SER A 306 8.65 3.82 22.39
N ARG A 307 8.87 2.95 21.41
CA ARG A 307 10.19 2.72 20.83
C ARG A 307 10.84 3.99 20.30
N ASP A 308 10.08 4.82 19.57
CA ASP A 308 10.62 6.03 18.93
C ASP A 308 10.87 7.15 19.96
N TYR A 309 10.15 7.13 21.10
CA TYR A 309 10.36 8.06 22.21
C TYR A 309 11.67 7.83 22.97
N TYR A 310 12.06 6.57 23.17
CA TYR A 310 13.26 6.22 23.95
C TYR A 310 14.51 5.93 23.07
N LYS A 311 14.48 6.26 21.77
CA LYS A 311 15.65 6.26 20.91
C LYS A 311 16.52 7.48 21.13
#